data_4e8ad01692815f89d54cd703d5f0e18e
#
_entry.id   4e8ad01692815f89d54cd703d5f0e18e
#
_cell.length_a   1.000
_cell.length_b   1.000
_cell.length_c   1.000
_cell.angle_alpha   90.00
_cell.angle_beta   90.00
_cell.angle_gamma   90.00
#
_symmetry.space_group_name_H-M   'P 1'
#
loop_
_entity.id
_entity.type
_entity.pdbx_description
1 polymer ?
#
loop_
_entity_poly.entity_id
_entity_poly.type
_entity_poly.pdbx_seq_one_letter_code
_entity_poly.pdbx_strand_id
1 'polypeptide(L)'
;EPASVLDAGPREARQGVPAPWHPYYPGDEHAKKFTQFDRAEANKLLDKIGLDKKDAAGIRLLVNGKPATTEISVVPAFGAWPDVALLVSKDWEAVGIKTIVQIRERALHFKMNESNELM
;
A
#
# COMPACT_ATOMS: atom_id res chain seq x y z
N GLU A 1 -9.90 -7.38 -6.28
CA GLU A 1 -9.50 -5.96 -6.17
C GLU A 1 -10.27 -5.30 -5.04
N PRO A 2 -9.64 -4.93 -3.92
CA PRO A 2 -10.34 -4.43 -2.74
C PRO A 2 -11.13 -3.13 -3.00
N ALA A 3 -10.69 -2.30 -3.94
CA ALA A 3 -11.34 -1.04 -4.25
C ALA A 3 -12.69 -1.22 -4.99
N SER A 4 -12.87 -2.30 -5.75
CA SER A 4 -14.10 -2.57 -6.50
C SER A 4 -15.27 -3.00 -5.62
N VAL A 5 -14.98 -3.49 -4.41
CA VAL A 5 -16.00 -3.93 -3.44
C VAL A 5 -16.68 -2.74 -2.76
N LEU A 6 -15.95 -1.63 -2.59
CA LEU A 6 -16.39 -0.46 -1.83
C LEU A 6 -16.86 0.70 -2.72
N ASP A 7 -16.41 0.72 -3.97
CA ASP A 7 -16.74 1.76 -4.95
C ASP A 7 -17.48 1.13 -6.13
N ALA A 8 -18.75 1.44 -6.30
CA ALA A 8 -19.59 0.93 -7.39
C ALA A 8 -19.18 1.54 -8.75
N GLY A 9 -18.19 0.94 -9.43
CA GLY A 9 -17.81 1.33 -10.79
C GLY A 9 -16.55 0.63 -11.28
N PRO A 10 -16.37 0.46 -12.60
CA PRO A 10 -15.17 -0.13 -13.16
C PRO A 10 -13.99 0.82 -12.95
N ARG A 11 -12.98 0.38 -12.19
CA ARG A 11 -11.74 1.09 -11.95
C ARG A 11 -10.57 0.28 -12.48
N GLU A 12 -9.68 0.93 -13.21
CA GLU A 12 -8.44 0.33 -13.67
C GLU A 12 -7.33 0.66 -12.67
N ALA A 13 -6.60 -0.38 -12.22
CA ALA A 13 -5.43 -0.18 -11.38
C ALA A 13 -4.33 0.51 -12.20
N ARG A 14 -3.82 1.65 -11.70
CA ARG A 14 -2.76 2.45 -12.33
C ARG A 14 -1.80 2.99 -11.29
N GLN A 15 -0.60 3.33 -11.73
CA GLN A 15 0.32 4.14 -10.94
C GLN A 15 -0.17 5.59 -10.82
N GLY A 16 0.35 6.34 -9.85
CA GLY A 16 0.03 7.76 -9.62
C GLY A 16 0.61 8.67 -10.69
N VAL A 17 0.15 8.51 -11.93
CA VAL A 17 0.59 9.29 -13.09
C VAL A 17 -0.59 10.07 -13.72
N PRO A 18 -0.33 11.15 -14.49
CA PRO A 18 -1.37 11.85 -15.23
C PRO A 18 -2.19 10.91 -16.12
N ALA A 19 -3.44 11.28 -16.42
CA ALA A 19 -4.31 10.52 -17.31
C ALA A 19 -3.78 10.46 -18.76
N PRO A 20 -4.16 9.45 -19.58
CA PRO A 20 -3.62 9.25 -20.94
C PRO A 20 -3.80 10.43 -21.89
N TRP A 21 -4.82 11.25 -21.69
CA TRP A 21 -5.07 12.45 -22.47
C TRP A 21 -4.26 13.69 -22.03
N HIS A 22 -3.51 13.58 -20.93
CA HIS A 22 -2.74 14.69 -20.39
C HIS A 22 -1.37 14.81 -21.10
N PRO A 23 -0.88 16.04 -21.43
CA PRO A 23 0.39 16.25 -22.15
C PRO A 23 1.62 15.62 -21.48
N TYR A 24 1.59 15.45 -20.16
CA TYR A 24 2.69 14.84 -19.37
C TYR A 24 2.45 13.36 -19.06
N TYR A 25 1.59 12.67 -19.84
CA TYR A 25 1.41 11.24 -19.67
C TYR A 25 2.68 10.47 -20.04
N PRO A 26 3.27 9.68 -19.13
CA PRO A 26 4.56 9.03 -19.37
C PRO A 26 4.48 7.75 -20.21
N GLY A 27 3.28 7.36 -20.65
CA GLY A 27 3.04 6.12 -21.37
C GLY A 27 2.58 4.96 -20.48
N ASP A 28 1.94 3.97 -21.12
CA ASP A 28 1.34 2.81 -20.46
C ASP A 28 2.39 1.95 -19.74
N GLU A 29 3.62 1.91 -20.21
CA GLU A 29 4.69 1.13 -19.58
C GLU A 29 4.99 1.60 -18.13
N HIS A 30 4.84 2.90 -17.86
CA HIS A 30 4.97 3.45 -16.52
C HIS A 30 3.65 3.41 -15.74
N ALA A 31 2.54 3.73 -16.42
CA ALA A 31 1.23 3.81 -15.79
C ALA A 31 0.69 2.46 -15.32
N LYS A 32 1.07 1.37 -15.99
CA LYS A 32 0.60 0.00 -15.71
C LYS A 32 1.66 -0.90 -15.06
N LYS A 33 2.82 -0.36 -14.71
CA LYS A 33 3.89 -1.13 -14.07
C LYS A 33 3.48 -1.56 -12.67
N PHE A 34 3.59 -2.86 -12.36
CA PHE A 34 3.23 -3.45 -11.06
C PHE A 34 1.77 -3.18 -10.63
N THR A 35 0.84 -3.09 -11.55
CA THR A 35 -0.59 -2.88 -11.26
C THR A 35 -1.38 -4.17 -11.14
N GLN A 36 -0.75 -5.32 -11.43
CA GLN A 36 -1.37 -6.63 -11.30
C GLN A 36 -1.34 -7.09 -9.84
N PHE A 37 -2.46 -7.68 -9.40
CA PHE A 37 -2.52 -8.33 -8.10
C PHE A 37 -1.88 -9.73 -8.20
N ASP A 38 -0.62 -9.83 -7.80
CA ASP A 38 0.17 -11.07 -7.86
C ASP A 38 0.96 -11.28 -6.56
N ARG A 39 0.40 -12.10 -5.65
CA ARG A 39 1.04 -12.44 -4.38
C ARG A 39 2.31 -13.28 -4.56
N ALA A 40 2.39 -14.11 -5.60
CA ALA A 40 3.55 -14.92 -5.85
C ALA A 40 4.74 -14.07 -6.28
N GLU A 41 4.51 -13.12 -7.19
CA GLU A 41 5.53 -12.17 -7.60
C GLU A 41 5.95 -11.23 -6.46
N ALA A 42 4.99 -10.75 -5.66
CA ALA A 42 5.29 -9.94 -4.46
C ALA A 42 6.21 -10.70 -3.49
N ASN A 43 5.95 -11.97 -3.21
CA ASN A 43 6.82 -12.79 -2.37
C ASN A 43 8.23 -12.93 -2.96
N LYS A 44 8.37 -13.21 -4.26
CA LYS A 44 9.68 -13.29 -4.93
C LYS A 44 10.47 -11.99 -4.82
N LEU A 45 9.81 -10.85 -5.01
CA LEU A 45 10.46 -9.54 -4.90
C LEU A 45 10.93 -9.28 -3.46
N LEU A 46 10.12 -9.61 -2.45
CA LEU A 46 10.48 -9.49 -1.05
C LEU A 46 11.65 -10.40 -0.67
N ASP A 47 11.66 -11.65 -1.16
CA ASP A 47 12.77 -12.59 -0.96
C ASP A 47 14.06 -12.06 -1.62
N LYS A 48 13.96 -11.51 -2.82
CA LYS A 48 15.09 -10.94 -3.57
C LYS A 48 15.78 -9.78 -2.87
N ILE A 49 15.02 -8.97 -2.11
CA ILE A 49 15.58 -7.86 -1.32
C ILE A 49 16.07 -8.28 0.08
N GLY A 50 16.08 -9.59 0.38
CA GLY A 50 16.60 -10.13 1.64
C GLY A 50 15.59 -10.23 2.78
N LEU A 51 14.30 -10.10 2.49
CA LEU A 51 13.21 -10.33 3.46
C LEU A 51 12.66 -11.76 3.37
N ASP A 52 13.55 -12.74 3.25
CA ASP A 52 13.23 -14.18 3.07
C ASP A 52 12.87 -14.89 4.37
N LYS A 53 13.33 -14.38 5.53
CA LYS A 53 13.06 -14.96 6.84
C LYS A 53 11.73 -14.48 7.40
N LYS A 54 10.98 -15.41 8.02
CA LYS A 54 9.69 -15.12 8.65
C LYS A 54 9.70 -15.59 10.09
N ASP A 55 8.94 -14.90 10.95
CA ASP A 55 8.67 -15.34 12.32
C ASP A 55 7.57 -16.43 12.37
N ALA A 56 7.23 -16.88 13.59
CA ALA A 56 6.20 -17.90 13.81
C ALA A 56 4.79 -17.46 13.37
N ALA A 57 4.54 -16.16 13.25
CA ALA A 57 3.29 -15.60 12.76
C ALA A 57 3.27 -15.41 11.23
N GLY A 58 4.38 -15.72 10.53
CA GLY A 58 4.52 -15.55 9.10
C GLY A 58 4.93 -14.14 8.68
N ILE A 59 5.26 -13.25 9.62
CA ILE A 59 5.74 -11.90 9.33
C ILE A 59 7.22 -11.94 8.97
N ARG A 60 7.60 -11.27 7.90
CA ARG A 60 8.98 -11.16 7.43
C ARG A 60 9.84 -10.39 8.42
N LEU A 61 11.09 -10.79 8.52
CA LEU A 61 12.07 -10.16 9.40
C LEU A 61 13.02 -9.27 8.59
N LEU A 62 13.23 -8.06 9.10
CA LEU A 62 14.29 -7.17 8.62
C LEU A 62 15.67 -7.76 8.95
N VAL A 63 16.71 -7.23 8.31
CA VAL A 63 18.12 -7.65 8.54
C VAL A 63 18.53 -7.59 10.02
N ASN A 64 17.94 -6.66 10.79
CA ASN A 64 18.17 -6.52 12.23
C ASN A 64 17.32 -7.48 13.10
N GLY A 65 16.61 -8.42 12.48
CA GLY A 65 15.75 -9.40 13.16
C GLY A 65 14.40 -8.86 13.66
N LYS A 66 14.10 -7.58 13.44
CA LYS A 66 12.79 -7.01 13.79
C LYS A 66 11.74 -7.36 12.74
N PRO A 67 10.45 -7.47 13.12
CA PRO A 67 9.37 -7.66 12.15
C PRO A 67 9.31 -6.54 11.13
N ALA A 68 9.12 -6.89 9.85
CA ALA A 68 8.85 -5.92 8.79
C ALA A 68 7.47 -5.30 9.01
N THR A 69 7.46 -4.12 9.61
CA THR A 69 6.24 -3.40 9.99
C THR A 69 6.16 -2.09 9.24
N THR A 70 4.98 -1.77 8.71
CA THR A 70 4.69 -0.49 8.07
C THR A 70 3.41 0.12 8.65
N GLU A 71 3.27 1.43 8.52
CA GLU A 71 2.08 2.14 8.94
C GLU A 71 1.36 2.74 7.72
N ILE A 72 0.04 2.59 7.67
CA ILE A 72 -0.82 3.29 6.71
C ILE A 72 -1.59 4.35 7.50
N SER A 73 -1.25 5.62 7.28
CA SER A 73 -1.99 6.74 7.84
C SER A 73 -3.11 7.14 6.89
N VAL A 74 -4.34 7.15 7.37
CA VAL A 74 -5.54 7.42 6.56
C VAL A 74 -6.46 8.44 7.23
N VAL A 75 -7.05 9.31 6.42
CA VAL A 75 -8.01 10.34 6.86
C VAL A 75 -9.41 9.96 6.39
N PRO A 76 -10.43 9.87 7.27
CA PRO A 76 -11.79 9.46 6.91
C PRO A 76 -12.61 10.60 6.29
N ALA A 77 -11.97 11.50 5.52
CA ALA A 77 -12.62 12.72 5.02
C ALA A 77 -13.28 12.54 3.64
N PHE A 78 -12.90 11.51 2.86
CA PHE A 78 -13.32 11.36 1.47
C PHE A 78 -13.67 9.91 1.15
N GLY A 79 -14.82 9.44 1.66
CA GLY A 79 -15.34 8.11 1.36
C GLY A 79 -14.74 6.98 2.21
N ALA A 80 -14.74 5.76 1.66
CA ALA A 80 -14.40 4.52 2.38
C ALA A 80 -12.89 4.24 2.50
N TRP A 81 -12.06 5.27 2.58
CA TRP A 81 -10.59 5.09 2.64
C TRP A 81 -10.10 4.27 3.84
N PRO A 82 -10.67 4.39 5.05
CA PRO A 82 -10.29 3.51 6.16
C PRO A 82 -10.55 2.03 5.85
N ASP A 83 -11.69 1.71 5.23
CA ASP A 83 -12.02 0.33 4.88
C ASP A 83 -11.11 -0.21 3.78
N VAL A 84 -10.78 0.62 2.79
CA VAL A 84 -9.78 0.27 1.75
C VAL A 84 -8.41 0.01 2.38
N ALA A 85 -7.97 0.86 3.31
CA ALA A 85 -6.70 0.68 4.01
C ALA A 85 -6.66 -0.64 4.81
N LEU A 86 -7.77 -1.03 5.44
CA LEU A 86 -7.88 -2.32 6.12
C LEU A 86 -7.83 -3.52 5.16
N LEU A 87 -8.39 -3.39 3.96
CA LEU A 87 -8.28 -4.44 2.93
C LEU A 87 -6.84 -4.56 2.42
N VAL A 88 -6.19 -3.42 2.14
CA VAL A 88 -4.77 -3.39 1.73
C VAL A 88 -3.88 -3.98 2.82
N SER A 89 -4.14 -3.68 4.11
CA SER A 89 -3.35 -4.25 5.22
C SER A 89 -3.40 -5.77 5.24
N LYS A 90 -4.57 -6.38 4.99
CA LYS A 90 -4.72 -7.84 4.89
C LYS A 90 -3.91 -8.43 3.73
N ASP A 91 -3.88 -7.76 2.59
CA ASP A 91 -3.09 -8.21 1.45
C ASP A 91 -1.58 -8.12 1.72
N TRP A 92 -1.13 -7.08 2.40
CA TRP A 92 0.27 -6.93 2.80
C TRP A 92 0.67 -7.94 3.88
N GLU A 93 -0.19 -8.22 4.85
CA GLU A 93 0.02 -9.27 5.85
C GLU A 93 0.09 -10.66 5.21
N ALA A 94 -0.68 -10.91 4.17
CA ALA A 94 -0.64 -12.18 3.44
C ALA A 94 0.71 -12.46 2.74
N VAL A 95 1.51 -11.41 2.47
CA VAL A 95 2.89 -11.54 1.97
C VAL A 95 3.95 -11.35 3.06
N GLY A 96 3.52 -11.19 4.31
CA GLY A 96 4.39 -11.14 5.49
C GLY A 96 4.81 -9.73 5.92
N ILE A 97 4.16 -8.68 5.47
CA ILE A 97 4.39 -7.31 5.95
C ILE A 97 3.33 -6.96 6.99
N LYS A 98 3.74 -6.81 8.25
CA LYS A 98 2.84 -6.36 9.31
C LYS A 98 2.41 -4.92 9.05
N THR A 99 1.11 -4.66 9.06
CA THR A 99 0.58 -3.35 8.72
C THR A 99 -0.26 -2.79 9.87
N ILE A 100 0.02 -1.54 10.24
CA ILE A 100 -0.73 -0.80 11.25
C ILE A 100 -1.52 0.29 10.54
N VAL A 101 -2.86 0.20 10.56
CA VAL A 101 -3.72 1.24 9.99
C VAL A 101 -4.04 2.26 11.07
N GLN A 102 -3.60 3.50 10.86
CA GLN A 102 -3.84 4.64 11.74
C GLN A 102 -4.86 5.59 11.11
N ILE A 103 -6.05 5.63 11.69
CA ILE A 103 -7.08 6.58 11.28
C ILE A 103 -6.85 7.87 12.04
N ARG A 104 -6.55 8.96 11.32
CA ARG A 104 -6.23 10.28 11.90
C ARG A 104 -7.22 11.33 11.44
N GLU A 105 -7.46 12.30 12.33
CA GLU A 105 -8.18 13.51 11.96
C GLU A 105 -7.36 14.30 10.93
N ARG A 106 -8.07 14.98 10.00
CA ARG A 106 -7.45 15.63 8.84
C ARG A 106 -6.41 16.68 9.19
N ALA A 107 -6.72 17.59 10.12
CA ALA A 107 -5.80 18.66 10.49
C ALA A 107 -4.55 18.11 11.18
N LEU A 108 -4.70 17.09 12.04
CA LEU A 108 -3.58 16.39 12.66
C LEU A 108 -2.69 15.71 11.61
N HIS A 109 -3.29 15.03 10.63
CA HIS A 109 -2.54 14.36 9.57
C HIS A 109 -1.69 15.37 8.77
N PHE A 110 -2.25 16.50 8.37
CA PHE A 110 -1.49 17.54 7.66
C PHE A 110 -0.36 18.12 8.51
N LYS A 111 -0.62 18.39 9.78
CA LYS A 111 0.41 18.89 10.70
C LYS A 111 1.57 17.89 10.86
N MET A 112 1.27 16.62 11.03
CA MET A 112 2.29 15.56 11.10
C MET A 112 3.08 15.40 9.78
N ASN A 113 2.42 15.59 8.63
CA ASN A 113 3.10 15.58 7.33
C ASN A 113 4.06 16.78 7.19
N GLU A 114 3.62 17.97 7.62
CA GLU A 114 4.46 19.19 7.61
C GLU A 114 5.67 19.07 8.55
N SER A 115 5.49 18.44 9.71
CA SER A 115 6.58 18.18 10.68
C SER A 115 7.41 16.94 10.37
N ASN A 116 7.13 16.22 9.28
CA ASN A 116 7.80 15.00 8.89
C ASN A 116 7.71 13.85 9.93
N GLU A 117 6.59 13.76 10.61
CA GLU A 117 6.31 12.74 11.65
C GLU A 117 5.53 11.51 11.12
N LEU A 118 5.24 11.45 9.82
CA LEU A 118 4.50 10.33 9.19
C LEU A 118 5.42 9.21 8.66
N MET A 119 6.71 9.28 8.94
CA MET A 119 7.67 8.23 8.53
C MET A 119 8.15 7.40 9.69
#